data_e1b4592053e3f29f1b46612db9ee9e8b
#
_entry.id   e1b4592053e3f29f1b46612db9ee9e8b
#
_cell.length_a   1.000
_cell.length_b   1.000
_cell.length_c   1.000
_cell.angle_alpha   90.00
_cell.angle_beta   90.00
_cell.angle_gamma   90.00
#
_symmetry.space_group_name_H-M   'P 1'
#
loop_
_entity.id
_entity.type
_entity.pdbx_description
1 polymer ?
#
loop_
_entity_poly.entity_id
_entity_poly.type
_entity_poly.pdbx_seq_one_letter_code
_entity_poly.pdbx_strand_id
1 'polypeptide(L)'
;KICFLGYPGLTEMAKKTIEDMKLSDTEFMLRDCTPGTLREVLGEAVSNGFEVFVGGGSNYAKFKQISTLYIQELQVTEIDYLIALKKAESCGHNPAIVLYKYSQPVDIPLLSQLLGKDVGLLVYEDILELRDLIEKSVYDVLIGTTVVRDYALQCGRQYVLAYTGDKTIRSAIMRARNTAAFIRREQRFSTINRALIQDTNIGIIISNENGYITMINRKAEEYLGVDSGVAK
;
A
#
# COMPACT_ATOMS: atom_id res chain seq x y z
N LYS A 1 2.76 -7.31 -12.89
CA LYS A 1 3.86 -7.23 -11.93
C LYS A 1 3.39 -6.53 -10.65
N ILE A 2 3.78 -7.03 -9.48
CA ILE A 2 3.39 -6.49 -8.16
C ILE A 2 4.64 -6.31 -7.31
N CYS A 3 4.87 -5.11 -6.78
CA CYS A 3 5.96 -4.83 -5.86
C CYS A 3 5.42 -4.77 -4.41
N PHE A 4 5.95 -5.60 -3.53
CA PHE A 4 5.64 -5.60 -2.11
C PHE A 4 6.68 -4.78 -1.35
N LEU A 5 6.20 -3.79 -0.60
CA LEU A 5 7.00 -2.81 0.15
C LEU A 5 6.81 -3.06 1.64
N GLY A 6 7.82 -3.59 2.30
CA GLY A 6 7.73 -3.95 3.71
C GLY A 6 8.99 -3.65 4.49
N TYR A 7 8.96 -3.97 5.77
CA TYR A 7 10.13 -4.08 6.62
C TYR A 7 10.61 -5.53 6.62
N PRO A 8 11.86 -5.85 6.97
CA PRO A 8 12.46 -7.17 6.79
C PRO A 8 11.61 -8.36 7.28
N GLY A 9 11.06 -8.28 8.47
CA GLY A 9 10.19 -9.36 8.99
C GLY A 9 8.87 -9.53 8.23
N LEU A 10 8.29 -8.43 7.73
CA LEU A 10 7.06 -8.46 6.94
C LEU A 10 7.32 -8.97 5.52
N THR A 11 8.44 -8.56 4.94
CA THR A 11 8.86 -9.00 3.59
C THR A 11 9.13 -10.50 3.57
N GLU A 12 9.75 -11.05 4.63
CA GLU A 12 9.98 -12.49 4.77
C GLU A 12 8.65 -13.28 4.87
N MET A 13 7.69 -12.77 5.66
CA MET A 13 6.35 -13.36 5.73
C MET A 13 5.64 -13.30 4.38
N ALA A 14 5.73 -12.16 3.67
CA ALA A 14 5.13 -12.00 2.35
C ALA A 14 5.74 -12.96 1.34
N LYS A 15 7.07 -13.17 1.36
CA LYS A 15 7.76 -14.12 0.50
C LYS A 15 7.19 -15.53 0.67
N LYS A 16 7.12 -16.02 1.90
CA LYS A 16 6.56 -17.33 2.21
C LYS A 16 5.10 -17.45 1.75
N THR A 17 4.28 -16.43 2.03
CA THR A 17 2.88 -16.40 1.60
C THR A 17 2.74 -16.47 0.08
N ILE A 18 3.55 -15.72 -0.68
CA ILE A 18 3.54 -15.72 -2.14
C ILE A 18 3.93 -17.08 -2.70
N GLU A 19 4.98 -17.71 -2.14
CA GLU A 19 5.40 -19.06 -2.52
C GLU A 19 4.27 -20.08 -2.31
N ASP A 20 3.58 -20.03 -1.17
CA ASP A 20 2.44 -20.89 -0.85
C ASP A 20 1.22 -20.65 -1.77
N MET A 21 1.06 -19.43 -2.29
CA MET A 21 -0.03 -19.10 -3.21
C MET A 21 0.16 -19.65 -4.64
N LYS A 22 1.37 -20.01 -5.03
CA LYS A 22 1.72 -20.58 -6.35
C LYS A 22 1.16 -19.79 -7.54
N LEU A 23 1.29 -18.47 -7.49
CA LEU A 23 0.78 -17.55 -8.52
C LEU A 23 1.76 -17.46 -9.70
N SER A 24 1.69 -18.40 -10.63
CA SER A 24 2.62 -18.50 -11.78
C SER A 24 2.43 -17.40 -12.84
N ASP A 25 1.29 -16.72 -12.86
CA ASP A 25 0.93 -15.67 -13.82
C ASP A 25 1.27 -14.25 -13.33
N THR A 26 1.87 -14.13 -12.15
CA THR A 26 2.16 -12.84 -11.51
C THR A 26 3.63 -12.78 -11.12
N GLU A 27 4.33 -11.77 -11.63
CA GLU A 27 5.70 -11.46 -11.23
C GLU A 27 5.70 -10.60 -9.97
N PHE A 28 6.49 -11.01 -8.98
CA PHE A 28 6.62 -10.31 -7.71
C PHE A 28 8.02 -9.76 -7.51
N MET A 29 8.10 -8.54 -7.01
CA MET A 29 9.30 -7.94 -6.44
C MET A 29 9.02 -7.65 -4.95
N LEU A 30 9.90 -8.11 -4.06
CA LEU A 30 9.81 -7.81 -2.65
C LEU A 30 10.97 -6.90 -2.27
N ARG A 31 10.68 -5.81 -1.59
CA ARG A 31 11.68 -4.84 -1.16
C ARG A 31 11.47 -4.43 0.29
N ASP A 32 12.55 -4.51 1.04
CA ASP A 32 12.62 -3.88 2.35
C ASP A 32 12.79 -2.37 2.15
N CYS A 33 11.91 -1.60 2.72
CA CYS A 33 11.99 -0.14 2.66
C CYS A 33 11.41 0.54 3.89
N THR A 34 11.89 1.73 4.13
CA THR A 34 11.37 2.68 5.10
C THR A 34 10.78 3.88 4.36
N PRO A 35 10.00 4.76 5.00
CA PRO A 35 9.54 5.99 4.36
C PRO A 35 10.67 6.85 3.77
N GLY A 36 11.88 6.79 4.36
CA GLY A 36 13.06 7.51 3.87
C GLY A 36 13.65 6.95 2.58
N THR A 37 13.67 5.63 2.42
CA THR A 37 14.22 4.94 1.24
C THR A 37 13.17 4.65 0.17
N LEU A 38 11.89 4.91 0.45
CA LEU A 38 10.77 4.55 -0.41
C LEU A 38 10.88 5.14 -1.83
N ARG A 39 11.36 6.37 -1.97
CA ARG A 39 11.50 7.03 -3.28
C ARG A 39 12.48 6.31 -4.20
N GLU A 40 13.60 5.85 -3.65
CA GLU A 40 14.63 5.10 -4.38
C GLU A 40 14.08 3.73 -4.81
N VAL A 41 13.50 3.01 -3.88
CA VAL A 41 12.88 1.69 -4.14
C VAL A 41 11.76 1.78 -5.16
N LEU A 42 10.94 2.84 -5.11
CA LEU A 42 9.89 3.09 -6.08
C LEU A 42 10.47 3.34 -7.49
N GLY A 43 11.54 4.14 -7.61
CA GLY A 43 12.24 4.39 -8.87
C GLY A 43 12.77 3.10 -9.50
N GLU A 44 13.41 2.23 -8.71
CA GLU A 44 13.88 0.92 -9.16
C GLU A 44 12.71 0.05 -9.65
N ALA A 45 11.64 -0.05 -8.87
CA ALA A 45 10.50 -0.89 -9.21
C ALA A 45 9.81 -0.43 -10.51
N VAL A 46 9.58 0.88 -10.66
CA VAL A 46 8.97 1.45 -11.86
C VAL A 46 9.85 1.22 -13.09
N SER A 47 11.17 1.40 -12.98
CA SER A 47 12.12 1.12 -14.07
C SER A 47 12.09 -0.35 -14.52
N ASN A 48 11.72 -1.27 -13.62
CA ASN A 48 11.52 -2.69 -13.91
C ASN A 48 10.07 -3.02 -14.36
N GLY A 49 9.23 -2.01 -14.58
CA GLY A 49 7.87 -2.15 -15.10
C GLY A 49 6.86 -2.63 -14.05
N PHE A 50 7.08 -2.34 -12.78
CA PHE A 50 6.09 -2.57 -11.72
C PHE A 50 5.19 -1.34 -11.58
N GLU A 51 3.87 -1.53 -11.68
CA GLU A 51 2.86 -0.46 -11.65
C GLU A 51 1.88 -0.60 -10.48
N VAL A 52 1.87 -1.76 -9.84
CA VAL A 52 1.01 -2.06 -8.70
C VAL A 52 1.86 -2.42 -7.50
N PHE A 53 1.55 -1.80 -6.38
CA PHE A 53 2.30 -1.92 -5.14
C PHE A 53 1.42 -2.47 -4.02
N VAL A 54 2.05 -3.10 -3.03
CA VAL A 54 1.41 -3.50 -1.76
C VAL A 54 2.28 -2.98 -0.63
N GLY A 55 1.69 -2.33 0.34
CA GLY A 55 2.42 -1.82 1.50
C GLY A 55 1.46 -1.38 2.59
N GLY A 56 1.96 -1.19 3.81
CA GLY A 56 1.14 -0.80 4.95
C GLY A 56 1.78 0.28 5.80
N GLY A 57 1.01 0.81 6.73
CA GLY A 57 1.46 1.78 7.72
C GLY A 57 2.11 3.02 7.10
N SER A 58 3.28 3.41 7.63
CA SER A 58 4.00 4.61 7.20
C SER A 58 4.48 4.55 5.74
N ASN A 59 4.82 3.37 5.22
CA ASN A 59 5.19 3.20 3.81
C ASN A 59 4.00 3.47 2.88
N TYR A 60 2.81 2.98 3.22
CA TYR A 60 1.58 3.29 2.47
C TYR A 60 1.28 4.79 2.48
N ALA A 61 1.26 5.41 3.66
CA ALA A 61 0.99 6.84 3.80
C ALA A 61 1.99 7.70 3.01
N LYS A 62 3.28 7.36 3.10
CA LYS A 62 4.33 8.06 2.35
C LYS A 62 4.20 7.86 0.85
N PHE A 63 3.89 6.63 0.39
CA PHE A 63 3.67 6.33 -1.01
C PHE A 63 2.58 7.22 -1.62
N LYS A 64 1.44 7.36 -0.94
CA LYS A 64 0.31 8.21 -1.39
C LYS A 64 0.68 9.69 -1.52
N GLN A 65 1.69 10.15 -0.78
CA GLN A 65 2.18 11.54 -0.88
C GLN A 65 3.11 11.76 -2.08
N ILE A 66 3.86 10.73 -2.50
CA ILE A 66 4.94 10.90 -3.49
C ILE A 66 4.66 10.26 -4.84
N SER A 67 3.57 9.50 -4.99
CA SER A 67 3.23 8.76 -6.20
C SER A 67 1.73 8.73 -6.46
N THR A 68 1.36 8.78 -7.73
CA THR A 68 -0.02 8.56 -8.23
C THR A 68 -0.28 7.12 -8.63
N LEU A 69 0.73 6.26 -8.58
CA LEU A 69 0.60 4.84 -8.89
C LEU A 69 -0.31 4.14 -7.87
N TYR A 70 -0.80 2.96 -8.25
CA TYR A 70 -1.67 2.20 -7.37
C TYR A 70 -0.90 1.48 -6.29
N ILE A 71 -1.30 1.69 -5.05
CA ILE A 71 -0.84 0.90 -3.91
C ILE A 71 -2.03 0.28 -3.19
N GLN A 72 -1.99 -1.06 -3.01
CA GLN A 72 -2.90 -1.78 -2.15
C GLN A 72 -2.43 -1.67 -0.70
N GLU A 73 -3.27 -1.13 0.15
CA GLU A 73 -2.96 -1.07 1.57
C GLU A 73 -2.99 -2.45 2.20
N LEU A 74 -1.95 -2.76 2.97
CA LEU A 74 -1.90 -3.89 3.89
C LEU A 74 -2.51 -3.43 5.22
N GLN A 75 -3.82 -3.62 5.34
CA GLN A 75 -4.58 -3.18 6.50
C GLN A 75 -4.42 -4.16 7.66
N VAL A 76 -4.16 -3.62 8.85
CA VAL A 76 -4.29 -4.36 10.10
C VAL A 76 -5.74 -4.19 10.56
N THR A 77 -6.43 -5.29 10.76
CA THR A 77 -7.85 -5.28 11.14
C THR A 77 -8.02 -5.32 12.65
N GLU A 78 -9.24 -5.01 13.16
CA GLU A 78 -9.58 -5.16 14.58
C GLU A 78 -9.35 -6.58 15.07
N ILE A 79 -9.58 -7.60 14.23
CA ILE A 79 -9.30 -9.00 14.56
C ILE A 79 -7.80 -9.22 14.76
N ASP A 80 -6.97 -8.58 13.94
CA ASP A 80 -5.52 -8.66 14.04
C ASP A 80 -5.05 -8.07 15.38
N TYR A 81 -5.60 -6.92 15.76
CA TYR A 81 -5.31 -6.32 17.06
C TYR A 81 -5.83 -7.18 18.21
N LEU A 82 -7.02 -7.76 18.10
CA LEU A 82 -7.57 -8.66 19.13
C LEU A 82 -6.67 -9.88 19.35
N ILE A 83 -6.17 -10.49 18.28
CA ILE A 83 -5.24 -11.63 18.36
C ILE A 83 -3.92 -11.19 18.99
N ALA A 84 -3.39 -10.01 18.60
CA ALA A 84 -2.16 -9.47 19.17
C ALA A 84 -2.33 -9.16 20.66
N LEU A 85 -3.45 -8.57 21.07
CA LEU A 85 -3.81 -8.29 22.46
C LEU A 85 -3.93 -9.57 23.29
N LYS A 86 -4.53 -10.62 22.71
CA LYS A 86 -4.58 -11.95 23.38
C LYS A 86 -3.19 -12.54 23.60
N LYS A 87 -2.28 -12.39 22.65
CA LYS A 87 -0.87 -12.79 22.82
C LYS A 87 -0.16 -11.94 23.89
N ALA A 88 -0.47 -10.64 23.92
CA ALA A 88 0.10 -9.70 24.89
C ALA A 88 -0.22 -10.07 26.35
N GLU A 89 -1.32 -10.78 26.63
CA GLU A 89 -1.67 -11.26 27.97
C GLU A 89 -0.61 -12.16 28.63
N SER A 90 0.17 -12.88 27.82
CA SER A 90 1.29 -13.69 28.32
C SER A 90 2.58 -12.89 28.54
N CYS A 91 2.62 -11.63 28.08
CA CYS A 91 3.81 -10.78 28.11
C CYS A 91 3.75 -9.70 29.19
N GLY A 92 2.53 -9.28 29.62
CA GLY A 92 2.34 -8.23 30.63
C GLY A 92 0.87 -7.95 30.93
N HIS A 93 0.64 -6.91 31.72
CA HIS A 93 -0.69 -6.62 32.26
C HIS A 93 -1.35 -5.37 31.71
N ASN A 94 -0.56 -4.42 31.17
CA ASN A 94 -1.04 -3.13 30.74
C ASN A 94 -0.69 -2.88 29.25
N PRO A 95 -1.46 -3.48 28.30
CA PRO A 95 -1.18 -3.38 26.88
C PRO A 95 -1.64 -2.05 26.28
N ALA A 96 -0.88 -1.54 25.29
CA ALA A 96 -1.31 -0.43 24.44
C ALA A 96 -1.08 -0.74 22.98
N ILE A 97 -2.03 -0.29 22.15
CA ILE A 97 -1.87 -0.24 20.70
C ILE A 97 -1.14 1.05 20.33
N VAL A 98 -0.13 0.94 19.49
CA VAL A 98 0.66 2.07 19.01
C VAL A 98 0.37 2.28 17.53
N LEU A 99 -0.24 3.41 17.19
CA LEU A 99 -0.68 3.73 15.83
C LEU A 99 0.08 4.93 15.27
N TYR A 100 0.33 4.87 13.97
CA TYR A 100 0.70 6.05 13.21
C TYR A 100 -0.55 6.91 12.98
N LYS A 101 -0.48 8.22 13.18
CA LYS A 101 -1.61 9.18 13.12
C LYS A 101 -2.46 9.05 11.86
N TYR A 102 -1.82 8.75 10.72
CA TYR A 102 -2.50 8.62 9.44
C TYR A 102 -2.87 7.17 9.07
N SER A 103 -2.74 6.24 10.02
CA SER A 103 -3.29 4.90 9.87
C SER A 103 -4.81 4.93 10.08
N GLN A 104 -5.48 3.84 9.68
CA GLN A 104 -6.90 3.70 9.97
C GLN A 104 -7.15 3.68 11.48
N PRO A 105 -8.20 4.35 11.96
CA PRO A 105 -8.56 4.33 13.36
C PRO A 105 -8.94 2.92 13.80
N VAL A 106 -8.65 2.61 15.05
CA VAL A 106 -8.99 1.34 15.70
C VAL A 106 -10.03 1.62 16.78
N ASP A 107 -11.07 0.81 16.84
CA ASP A 107 -12.10 0.91 17.88
C ASP A 107 -11.60 0.34 19.22
N ILE A 108 -10.87 1.16 19.96
CA ILE A 108 -10.31 0.80 21.27
C ILE A 108 -11.41 0.42 22.28
N PRO A 109 -12.54 1.16 22.41
CA PRO A 109 -13.66 0.78 23.26
C PRO A 109 -14.17 -0.63 22.98
N LEU A 110 -14.37 -0.98 21.70
CA LEU A 110 -14.81 -2.32 21.30
C LEU A 110 -13.79 -3.39 21.72
N LEU A 111 -12.51 -3.17 21.45
CA LEU A 111 -11.45 -4.11 21.84
C LEU A 111 -11.38 -4.30 23.36
N SER A 112 -11.48 -3.22 24.12
CA SER A 112 -11.50 -3.27 25.60
C SER A 112 -12.71 -4.07 26.11
N GLN A 113 -13.87 -3.85 25.53
CA GLN A 113 -15.10 -4.59 25.87
C GLN A 113 -14.95 -6.09 25.56
N LEU A 114 -14.42 -6.45 24.39
CA LEU A 114 -14.23 -7.85 23.99
C LEU A 114 -13.21 -8.58 24.87
N LEU A 115 -12.22 -7.88 25.38
CA LEU A 115 -11.19 -8.45 26.25
C LEU A 115 -11.53 -8.41 27.73
N GLY A 116 -12.53 -7.62 28.12
CA GLY A 116 -12.89 -7.40 29.51
C GLY A 116 -11.84 -6.65 30.33
N LYS A 117 -10.98 -5.86 29.67
CA LYS A 117 -9.92 -5.05 30.28
C LYS A 117 -9.60 -3.82 29.45
N ASP A 118 -9.03 -2.81 30.08
CA ASP A 118 -8.63 -1.59 29.40
C ASP A 118 -7.46 -1.83 28.46
N VAL A 119 -7.55 -1.25 27.27
CA VAL A 119 -6.51 -1.24 26.25
C VAL A 119 -6.09 0.21 26.01
N GLY A 120 -4.79 0.48 26.15
CA GLY A 120 -4.24 1.81 25.90
C GLY A 120 -4.09 2.10 24.40
N LEU A 121 -4.02 3.40 24.08
CA LEU A 121 -3.72 3.88 22.73
C LEU A 121 -2.61 4.91 22.79
N LEU A 122 -1.56 4.69 22.01
CA LEU A 122 -0.50 5.65 21.75
C LEU A 122 -0.52 6.02 20.27
N VAL A 123 -0.57 7.31 19.96
CA VAL A 123 -0.58 7.78 18.56
C VAL A 123 0.64 8.66 18.34
N TYR A 124 1.43 8.35 17.30
CA TYR A 124 2.59 9.13 16.90
C TYR A 124 2.41 9.69 15.49
N GLU A 125 2.96 10.87 15.25
CA GLU A 125 2.98 11.52 13.93
C GLU A 125 4.39 11.44 13.30
N ASP A 126 5.41 11.60 14.12
CA ASP A 126 6.82 11.49 13.70
C ASP A 126 7.49 10.31 14.42
N ILE A 127 8.38 9.64 13.69
CA ILE A 127 9.21 8.56 14.25
C ILE A 127 10.10 9.06 15.40
N LEU A 128 10.53 10.32 15.36
CA LEU A 128 11.33 10.91 16.43
C LEU A 128 10.54 11.04 17.74
N GLU A 129 9.24 11.28 17.67
CA GLU A 129 8.36 11.35 18.83
C GLU A 129 8.06 9.97 19.44
N LEU A 130 8.14 8.92 18.62
CA LEU A 130 7.73 7.57 19.01
C LEU A 130 8.53 7.06 20.21
N ARG A 131 9.83 7.30 20.25
CA ARG A 131 10.68 6.92 21.37
C ARG A 131 10.24 7.58 22.66
N ASP A 132 10.12 8.90 22.65
CA ASP A 132 9.71 9.70 23.80
C ASP A 132 8.32 9.28 24.30
N LEU A 133 7.40 9.01 23.38
CA LEU A 133 6.05 8.57 23.67
C LEU A 133 6.07 7.21 24.40
N ILE A 134 6.89 6.28 23.94
CA ILE A 134 7.06 4.96 24.55
C ILE A 134 7.72 5.08 25.93
N GLU A 135 8.81 5.83 26.05
CA GLU A 135 9.53 6.03 27.32
C GLU A 135 8.65 6.61 28.41
N LYS A 136 7.82 7.61 28.07
CA LYS A 136 6.91 8.30 29.00
C LYS A 136 5.62 7.53 29.31
N SER A 137 5.32 6.48 28.53
CA SER A 137 4.10 5.71 28.69
C SER A 137 4.12 4.83 29.94
N VAL A 138 2.94 4.53 30.47
CA VAL A 138 2.75 3.61 31.62
C VAL A 138 2.54 2.16 31.19
N TYR A 139 2.56 1.90 29.88
CA TYR A 139 2.25 0.59 29.31
C TYR A 139 3.49 -0.30 29.30
N ASP A 140 3.31 -1.57 29.65
CA ASP A 140 4.37 -2.56 29.72
C ASP A 140 4.47 -3.44 28.45
N VAL A 141 3.36 -3.59 27.72
CA VAL A 141 3.32 -4.33 26.45
C VAL A 141 2.80 -3.43 25.33
N LEU A 142 3.59 -3.28 24.28
CA LEU A 142 3.23 -2.47 23.13
C LEU A 142 2.84 -3.35 21.94
N ILE A 143 1.75 -3.00 21.27
CA ILE A 143 1.24 -3.69 20.10
C ILE A 143 1.28 -2.73 18.93
N GLY A 144 1.96 -3.11 17.85
CA GLY A 144 2.10 -2.22 16.71
C GLY A 144 2.78 -2.88 15.52
N THR A 145 3.18 -2.04 14.58
CA THR A 145 3.93 -2.46 13.40
C THR A 145 5.42 -2.63 13.70
N THR A 146 6.21 -3.09 12.73
CA THR A 146 7.65 -3.36 12.88
C THR A 146 8.44 -2.14 13.35
N VAL A 147 8.03 -0.92 12.96
CA VAL A 147 8.67 0.33 13.44
C VAL A 147 8.57 0.45 14.95
N VAL A 148 7.39 0.16 15.51
CA VAL A 148 7.14 0.22 16.96
C VAL A 148 8.02 -0.78 17.71
N ARG A 149 8.28 -1.97 17.12
CA ARG A 149 9.10 -3.00 17.71
C ARG A 149 10.49 -2.51 18.11
N ASP A 150 11.16 -1.85 17.16
CA ASP A 150 12.56 -1.48 17.36
C ASP A 150 12.70 -0.45 18.51
N TYR A 151 11.74 0.50 18.60
CA TYR A 151 11.70 1.48 19.69
C TYR A 151 11.23 0.86 21.01
N ALA A 152 10.26 -0.05 20.99
CA ALA A 152 9.82 -0.77 22.19
C ALA A 152 10.98 -1.55 22.84
N LEU A 153 11.75 -2.27 22.04
CA LEU A 153 12.91 -3.02 22.51
C LEU A 153 14.01 -2.10 23.08
N GLN A 154 14.28 -0.95 22.43
CA GLN A 154 15.23 0.03 22.93
C GLN A 154 14.82 0.61 24.30
N CYS A 155 13.50 0.77 24.52
CA CYS A 155 12.94 1.27 25.77
C CYS A 155 12.70 0.16 26.83
N GLY A 156 13.13 -1.07 26.57
CA GLY A 156 12.95 -2.22 27.47
C GLY A 156 11.50 -2.65 27.65
N ARG A 157 10.62 -2.33 26.69
CA ARG A 157 9.20 -2.73 26.72
C ARG A 157 8.97 -4.04 26.00
N GLN A 158 8.01 -4.82 26.46
CA GLN A 158 7.55 -5.99 25.73
C GLN A 158 6.81 -5.55 24.45
N TYR A 159 6.90 -6.38 23.42
CA TYR A 159 6.34 -6.04 22.12
C TYR A 159 5.60 -7.23 21.49
N VAL A 160 4.46 -6.96 20.91
CA VAL A 160 3.69 -7.92 20.11
C VAL A 160 3.37 -7.30 18.74
N LEU A 161 3.71 -8.03 17.69
CA LEU A 161 3.45 -7.58 16.32
C LEU A 161 1.95 -7.60 16.01
N ALA A 162 1.41 -6.49 15.51
CA ALA A 162 0.01 -6.34 15.13
C ALA A 162 -0.36 -7.01 13.80
N TYR A 163 0.60 -7.57 13.07
CA TYR A 163 0.32 -8.33 11.88
C TYR A 163 -0.02 -9.77 12.22
N THR A 164 -1.12 -10.24 11.69
CA THR A 164 -1.62 -11.59 11.96
C THR A 164 -1.32 -12.58 10.87
N GLY A 165 -0.30 -12.34 10.11
CA GLY A 165 0.23 -13.39 9.27
C GLY A 165 -0.48 -13.52 7.92
N ASP A 166 -0.46 -14.75 7.42
CA ASP A 166 -0.74 -15.17 6.06
C ASP A 166 -2.05 -14.61 5.44
N LYS A 167 -3.15 -14.57 6.19
CA LYS A 167 -4.46 -14.17 5.65
C LYS A 167 -4.51 -12.72 5.17
N THR A 168 -3.96 -11.79 5.96
CA THR A 168 -3.95 -10.35 5.63
C THR A 168 -3.07 -10.08 4.42
N ILE A 169 -1.88 -10.69 4.39
CA ILE A 169 -0.96 -10.59 3.25
C ILE A 169 -1.59 -11.19 2.00
N ARG A 170 -2.14 -12.40 2.10
CA ARG A 170 -2.82 -13.10 1.00
C ARG A 170 -3.97 -12.28 0.41
N SER A 171 -4.80 -11.71 1.28
CA SER A 171 -5.91 -10.84 0.86
C SER A 171 -5.44 -9.58 0.14
N ALA A 172 -4.40 -8.91 0.64
CA ALA A 172 -3.83 -7.74 0.00
C ALA A 172 -3.21 -8.08 -1.37
N ILE A 173 -2.47 -9.19 -1.48
CA ILE A 173 -1.89 -9.68 -2.73
C ILE A 173 -3.00 -9.99 -3.75
N MET A 174 -4.08 -10.65 -3.34
CA MET A 174 -5.19 -10.95 -4.25
C MET A 174 -5.88 -9.69 -4.76
N ARG A 175 -6.10 -8.70 -3.89
CA ARG A 175 -6.65 -7.39 -4.32
C ARG A 175 -5.71 -6.68 -5.29
N ALA A 176 -4.43 -6.62 -4.99
CA ALA A 176 -3.42 -6.03 -5.88
C ALA A 176 -3.37 -6.73 -7.24
N ARG A 177 -3.48 -8.07 -7.27
CA ARG A 177 -3.53 -8.87 -8.50
C ARG A 177 -4.76 -8.53 -9.34
N ASN A 178 -5.94 -8.44 -8.72
CA ASN A 178 -7.16 -8.06 -9.42
C ASN A 178 -7.04 -6.66 -10.03
N THR A 179 -6.47 -5.70 -9.29
CA THR A 179 -6.21 -4.35 -9.80
C THR A 179 -5.18 -4.35 -10.93
N ALA A 180 -4.10 -5.11 -10.82
CA ALA A 180 -3.12 -5.24 -11.90
C ALA A 180 -3.73 -5.86 -13.18
N ALA A 181 -4.66 -6.81 -13.03
CA ALA A 181 -5.39 -7.38 -14.15
C ALA A 181 -6.34 -6.34 -14.79
N PHE A 182 -7.03 -5.55 -13.96
CA PHE A 182 -7.90 -4.47 -14.44
C PHE A 182 -7.12 -3.40 -15.19
N ILE A 183 -6.03 -2.89 -14.62
CA ILE A 183 -5.16 -1.88 -15.26
C ILE A 183 -4.68 -2.38 -16.63
N ARG A 184 -4.17 -3.61 -16.73
CA ARG A 184 -3.72 -4.19 -17.99
C ARG A 184 -4.84 -4.30 -19.02
N ARG A 185 -6.06 -4.66 -18.57
CA ARG A 185 -7.23 -4.73 -19.46
C ARG A 185 -7.59 -3.36 -20.02
N GLU A 186 -7.62 -2.32 -19.18
CA GLU A 186 -7.92 -0.95 -19.57
C GLU A 186 -6.86 -0.40 -20.54
N GLN A 187 -5.57 -0.62 -20.26
CA GLN A 187 -4.48 -0.22 -21.17
C GLN A 187 -4.60 -0.91 -22.53
N ARG A 188 -4.88 -2.22 -22.54
CA ARG A 188 -5.08 -2.97 -23.78
C ARG A 188 -6.28 -2.46 -24.57
N PHE A 189 -7.40 -2.21 -23.87
CA PHE A 189 -8.61 -1.69 -24.50
C PHE A 189 -8.39 -0.30 -25.09
N SER A 190 -7.74 0.59 -24.36
CA SER A 190 -7.35 1.93 -24.82
C SER A 190 -6.44 1.85 -26.05
N THR A 191 -5.44 0.95 -26.07
CA THR A 191 -4.55 0.76 -27.20
C THR A 191 -5.29 0.27 -28.44
N ILE A 192 -6.18 -0.73 -28.30
CA ILE A 192 -7.00 -1.24 -29.41
C ILE A 192 -7.91 -0.16 -29.94
N ASN A 193 -8.62 0.58 -29.08
CA ASN A 193 -9.52 1.64 -29.50
C ASN A 193 -8.77 2.75 -30.25
N ARG A 194 -7.59 3.15 -29.78
CA ARG A 194 -6.76 4.13 -30.47
C ARG A 194 -6.32 3.63 -31.83
N ALA A 195 -5.92 2.38 -31.96
CA ALA A 195 -5.54 1.78 -33.27
C ALA A 195 -6.76 1.78 -34.22
N LEU A 196 -7.94 1.32 -33.76
CA LEU A 196 -9.16 1.31 -34.57
C LEU A 196 -9.56 2.71 -35.04
N ILE A 197 -9.45 3.72 -34.19
CA ILE A 197 -9.75 5.12 -34.55
C ILE A 197 -8.73 5.63 -35.59
N GLN A 198 -7.46 5.30 -35.45
CA GLN A 198 -6.41 5.74 -36.37
C GLN A 198 -6.51 5.09 -37.75
N ASP A 199 -6.91 3.81 -37.80
CA ASP A 199 -6.94 3.03 -39.06
C ASP A 199 -8.28 3.11 -39.82
N THR A 200 -9.29 3.82 -39.26
CA THR A 200 -10.58 3.99 -39.94
C THR A 200 -10.45 4.94 -41.15
N ASN A 201 -11.24 4.67 -42.18
CA ASN A 201 -11.36 5.56 -43.36
C ASN A 201 -12.26 6.79 -43.13
N ILE A 202 -12.76 6.98 -41.93
CA ILE A 202 -13.60 8.12 -41.55
C ILE A 202 -12.73 9.11 -40.76
N GLY A 203 -12.79 10.40 -41.10
CA GLY A 203 -12.16 11.47 -40.32
C GLY A 203 -12.86 11.63 -38.98
N ILE A 204 -12.11 11.45 -37.87
CA ILE A 204 -12.62 11.57 -36.50
C ILE A 204 -11.86 12.68 -35.77
N ILE A 205 -12.63 13.62 -35.18
CA ILE A 205 -12.10 14.67 -34.32
C ILE A 205 -12.85 14.57 -33.00
N ILE A 206 -12.14 14.56 -31.88
CA ILE A 206 -12.71 14.57 -30.52
C ILE A 206 -12.27 15.85 -29.84
N SER A 207 -13.22 16.56 -29.25
CA SER A 207 -12.96 17.75 -28.43
C SER A 207 -13.43 17.54 -26.98
N ASN A 208 -12.84 18.28 -26.06
CA ASN A 208 -13.32 18.35 -24.68
C ASN A 208 -14.50 19.33 -24.54
N GLU A 209 -15.04 19.46 -23.34
CA GLU A 209 -16.17 20.36 -23.00
C GLU A 209 -15.87 21.83 -23.30
N ASN A 210 -14.62 22.23 -23.34
CA ASN A 210 -14.18 23.59 -23.66
C ASN A 210 -13.92 23.83 -25.16
N GLY A 211 -14.19 22.82 -26.00
CA GLY A 211 -14.00 22.92 -27.45
C GLY A 211 -12.59 22.68 -27.94
N TYR A 212 -11.62 22.34 -27.04
CA TYR A 212 -10.27 22.00 -27.46
C TYR A 212 -10.22 20.58 -28.00
N ILE A 213 -9.57 20.42 -29.17
CA ILE A 213 -9.37 19.13 -29.82
C ILE A 213 -8.43 18.31 -28.93
N THR A 214 -8.89 17.14 -28.49
CA THR A 214 -8.15 16.19 -27.66
C THR A 214 -7.62 15.00 -28.47
N MET A 215 -8.25 14.73 -29.62
CA MET A 215 -7.82 13.70 -30.55
C MET A 215 -8.24 14.07 -31.97
N ILE A 216 -7.38 13.77 -32.93
CA ILE A 216 -7.65 13.79 -34.37
C ILE A 216 -7.04 12.52 -34.96
N ASN A 217 -7.76 11.81 -35.82
CA ASN A 217 -7.21 10.63 -36.47
C ASN A 217 -6.55 10.99 -37.81
N ARG A 218 -5.72 10.09 -38.32
CA ARG A 218 -4.98 10.26 -39.57
C ARG A 218 -5.87 10.69 -40.74
N LYS A 219 -7.08 10.14 -40.83
CA LYS A 219 -7.99 10.44 -41.94
C LYS A 219 -8.57 11.87 -41.86
N ALA A 220 -8.82 12.36 -40.65
CA ALA A 220 -9.23 13.77 -40.47
C ALA A 220 -8.07 14.73 -40.75
N GLU A 221 -6.82 14.37 -40.38
CA GLU A 221 -5.62 15.15 -40.72
C GLU A 221 -5.47 15.28 -42.26
N GLU A 222 -5.62 14.16 -42.97
CA GLU A 222 -5.59 14.15 -44.44
C GLU A 222 -6.64 15.07 -45.07
N TYR A 223 -7.89 15.05 -44.57
CA TYR A 223 -8.99 15.87 -45.04
C TYR A 223 -8.81 17.36 -44.75
N LEU A 224 -8.22 17.69 -43.63
CA LEU A 224 -8.03 19.08 -43.21
C LEU A 224 -6.67 19.64 -43.69
N GLY A 225 -5.78 18.82 -44.18
CA GLY A 225 -4.43 19.24 -44.60
C GLY A 225 -3.59 19.70 -43.37
N VAL A 226 -3.86 19.18 -42.18
CA VAL A 226 -3.13 19.52 -40.96
C VAL A 226 -2.33 18.31 -40.47
N ASP A 227 -1.20 18.58 -39.80
CA ASP A 227 -0.39 17.57 -39.15
C ASP A 227 -0.42 17.86 -37.63
N SER A 228 -1.10 17.00 -36.86
CA SER A 228 -1.20 17.14 -35.40
C SER A 228 0.13 16.91 -34.67
N GLY A 229 1.13 16.33 -35.33
CA GLY A 229 2.49 16.19 -34.80
C GLY A 229 3.23 17.52 -34.61
N VAL A 230 2.74 18.60 -35.23
CA VAL A 230 3.34 19.95 -35.18
C VAL A 230 2.66 20.87 -34.17
N ALA A 231 1.48 20.52 -33.69
CA ALA A 231 0.71 21.29 -32.70
C ALA A 231 0.91 20.71 -31.28
N LYS A 232 2.09 20.90 -30.71
CA LYS A 232 2.34 20.71 -29.27
C LYS A 232 2.80 22.01 -28.67
#